data_524732126ce6a8f2ead39dfa9f309d64
#
_entry.id   524732126ce6a8f2ead39dfa9f309d64
#
_cell.length_a   1.000
_cell.length_b   1.000
_cell.length_c   1.000
_cell.angle_alpha   90.00
_cell.angle_beta   90.00
_cell.angle_gamma   90.00
#
_symmetry.space_group_name_H-M   'P 1'
#
loop_
_entity.id
_entity.type
_entity.pdbx_description
1 polymer ?
#
loop_
_entity_poly.entity_id
_entity_poly.type
_entity_poly.pdbx_seq_one_letter_code
_entity_poly.pdbx_strand_id
1 'polypeptide(L)'
;MRLVFLGTGTSYGVPQIGCGCRTCTSVDPRDRRTRTAALIESGGRRLLIDTPPELRLQLVAAGVTSLDAVLFTHAHADHVHGIDDLRAFSMRQRGRLPVYGAADTLAELARRFGYIFDGTPAQPGTSKPELTAHVLEPDGEVEIAGLRVRALSLPHGSHTVFGYRVGPVAYLTDAKAIPDAARAQLAGLEVLVLNALLPRPHPLHLSIPEAVAAALQIGARQTYLTHLTHRTSHAELAAELPDGVAPAYDGLVVDVGTGRGN
;
A
#
# COMPACT_ATOMS: atom_id res chain seq x y z
N MET A 1 9.99 7.69 -12.19
CA MET A 1 9.46 6.83 -11.10
C MET A 1 8.17 6.19 -11.58
N ARG A 2 7.84 4.98 -11.12
CA ARG A 2 6.57 4.31 -11.44
C ARG A 2 5.90 3.88 -10.13
N LEU A 3 4.59 4.04 -10.06
CA LEU A 3 3.74 3.46 -9.03
C LEU A 3 2.89 2.38 -9.69
N VAL A 4 2.91 1.16 -9.14
CA VAL A 4 2.07 0.04 -9.58
C VAL A 4 1.11 -0.31 -8.47
N PHE A 5 -0.19 -0.27 -8.75
CA PHE A 5 -1.21 -0.74 -7.83
C PHE A 5 -1.33 -2.27 -7.97
N LEU A 6 -0.85 -3.00 -6.97
CA LEU A 6 -0.90 -4.46 -6.96
C LEU A 6 -2.28 -4.97 -6.53
N GLY A 7 -2.88 -4.30 -5.57
CA GLY A 7 -4.23 -4.53 -5.09
C GLY A 7 -4.88 -3.23 -4.61
N THR A 8 -6.18 -3.10 -4.77
CA THR A 8 -6.92 -1.85 -4.52
C THR A 8 -8.19 -2.06 -3.68
N GLY A 9 -8.43 -3.28 -3.23
CA GLY A 9 -9.60 -3.65 -2.43
C GLY A 9 -9.37 -3.53 -0.94
N THR A 10 -10.47 -3.39 -0.22
CA THR A 10 -10.55 -3.48 1.23
C THR A 10 -10.25 -4.89 1.74
N SER A 11 -10.24 -5.09 3.06
CA SER A 11 -9.99 -6.37 3.74
C SER A 11 -10.84 -7.55 3.25
N TYR A 12 -12.02 -7.31 2.70
CA TYR A 12 -12.86 -8.36 2.10
C TYR A 12 -12.47 -8.72 0.66
N GLY A 13 -11.76 -7.84 -0.06
CA GLY A 13 -11.58 -7.94 -1.49
C GLY A 13 -12.89 -7.74 -2.30
N VAL A 14 -12.78 -7.70 -3.60
CA VAL A 14 -13.93 -7.69 -4.53
C VAL A 14 -13.63 -8.67 -5.67
N PRO A 15 -14.49 -9.65 -5.93
CA PRO A 15 -15.76 -10.00 -5.29
C PRO A 15 -15.61 -10.38 -3.82
N GLN A 16 -16.59 -9.97 -3.01
CA GLN A 16 -16.69 -10.45 -1.64
C GLN A 16 -17.30 -11.85 -1.60
N ILE A 17 -16.78 -12.72 -0.73
CA ILE A 17 -17.25 -14.11 -0.59
C ILE A 17 -18.78 -14.14 -0.36
N GLY A 18 -19.49 -14.90 -1.20
CA GLY A 18 -20.94 -15.08 -1.12
C GLY A 18 -21.77 -13.87 -1.57
N CYS A 19 -21.17 -12.80 -2.09
CA CYS A 19 -21.89 -11.61 -2.53
C CYS A 19 -22.27 -11.68 -4.02
N GLY A 20 -23.58 -11.58 -4.30
CA GLY A 20 -24.12 -11.52 -5.67
C GLY A 20 -24.49 -10.11 -6.15
N CYS A 21 -23.96 -9.05 -5.54
CA CYS A 21 -24.27 -7.68 -5.97
C CYS A 21 -23.66 -7.36 -7.33
N ARG A 22 -24.15 -6.29 -7.97
CA ARG A 22 -23.74 -5.86 -9.30
C ARG A 22 -22.21 -5.73 -9.45
N THR A 23 -21.51 -5.16 -8.49
CA THR A 23 -20.04 -4.99 -8.53
C THR A 23 -19.32 -6.34 -8.39
N CYS A 24 -19.78 -7.21 -7.48
CA CYS A 24 -19.16 -8.53 -7.28
C CYS A 24 -19.40 -9.49 -8.46
N THR A 25 -20.43 -9.28 -9.25
CA THR A 25 -20.75 -10.07 -10.47
C THR A 25 -20.36 -9.35 -11.76
N SER A 26 -19.71 -8.18 -11.65
CA SER A 26 -19.28 -7.38 -12.79
C SER A 26 -18.30 -8.15 -13.68
N VAL A 27 -18.41 -7.92 -14.99
CA VAL A 27 -17.46 -8.42 -16.00
C VAL A 27 -16.30 -7.44 -16.23
N ASP A 28 -16.41 -6.21 -15.72
CA ASP A 28 -15.31 -5.24 -15.78
C ASP A 28 -14.14 -5.73 -14.89
N PRO A 29 -12.96 -5.98 -15.46
CA PRO A 29 -11.81 -6.43 -14.67
C PRO A 29 -11.37 -5.43 -13.59
N ARG A 30 -11.70 -4.15 -13.74
CA ARG A 30 -11.39 -3.10 -12.77
C ARG A 30 -12.25 -3.17 -11.49
N ASP A 31 -13.34 -3.95 -11.52
CA ASP A 31 -14.15 -4.27 -10.35
C ASP A 31 -13.62 -5.49 -9.56
N ARG A 32 -12.59 -6.17 -10.07
CA ARG A 32 -11.88 -7.22 -9.34
C ARG A 32 -10.73 -6.59 -8.57
N ARG A 33 -10.83 -6.62 -7.24
CA ARG A 33 -9.91 -5.92 -6.34
C ARG A 33 -9.38 -6.87 -5.29
N THR A 34 -8.12 -7.25 -5.39
CA THR A 34 -7.38 -7.95 -4.32
C THR A 34 -7.03 -6.95 -3.21
N ARG A 35 -6.62 -7.44 -2.03
CA ARG A 35 -6.28 -6.59 -0.87
C ARG A 35 -5.17 -5.63 -1.22
N THR A 36 -5.24 -4.47 -0.61
CA THR A 36 -4.42 -3.30 -0.93
C THR A 36 -2.92 -3.56 -0.78
N ALA A 37 -2.19 -3.29 -1.85
CA ALA A 37 -0.72 -3.23 -1.89
C ALA A 37 -0.25 -2.41 -3.08
N ALA A 38 0.96 -1.89 -3.01
CA ALA A 38 1.56 -1.12 -4.11
C ALA A 38 3.06 -1.39 -4.24
N LEU A 39 3.59 -1.14 -5.44
CA LEU A 39 5.02 -1.19 -5.72
C LEU A 39 5.47 0.17 -6.26
N ILE A 40 6.52 0.73 -5.67
CA ILE A 40 7.19 1.92 -6.17
C ILE A 40 8.51 1.50 -6.81
N GLU A 41 8.69 1.86 -8.08
CA GLU A 41 9.88 1.61 -8.85
C GLU A 41 10.57 2.93 -9.23
N SER A 42 11.87 3.05 -8.94
CA SER A 42 12.65 4.24 -9.31
C SER A 42 14.13 3.90 -9.44
N GLY A 43 14.76 4.30 -10.54
CA GLY A 43 16.20 4.04 -10.75
C GLY A 43 16.60 2.56 -10.67
N GLY A 44 15.71 1.65 -11.08
CA GLY A 44 15.94 0.20 -10.97
C GLY A 44 15.70 -0.38 -9.57
N ARG A 45 15.30 0.44 -8.60
CA ARG A 45 14.96 0.04 -7.23
C ARG A 45 13.48 -0.20 -7.09
N ARG A 46 13.09 -1.14 -6.19
CA ARG A 46 11.72 -1.59 -5.98
C ARG A 46 11.39 -1.63 -4.50
N LEU A 47 10.48 -0.76 -4.08
CA LEU A 47 9.91 -0.74 -2.73
C LEU A 47 8.47 -1.29 -2.78
N LEU A 48 8.23 -2.37 -2.08
CA LEU A 48 6.88 -2.94 -1.91
C LEU A 48 6.23 -2.30 -0.68
N ILE A 49 4.96 -1.90 -0.80
CA ILE A 49 4.14 -1.45 0.32
C ILE A 49 3.11 -2.52 0.62
N ASP A 50 3.20 -3.11 1.80
CA ASP A 50 2.39 -4.19 2.33
C ASP A 50 2.50 -5.55 1.60
N THR A 51 2.08 -6.59 2.29
CA THR A 51 2.14 -8.00 1.84
C THR A 51 0.79 -8.69 2.08
N PRO A 52 -0.25 -8.36 1.31
CA PRO A 52 -1.59 -8.94 1.51
C PRO A 52 -1.65 -10.44 1.19
N PRO A 53 -2.73 -11.13 1.55
CA PRO A 53 -2.90 -12.57 1.28
C PRO A 53 -2.70 -12.98 -0.18
N GLU A 54 -3.00 -12.11 -1.14
CA GLU A 54 -2.83 -12.36 -2.57
C GLU A 54 -1.44 -11.97 -3.12
N LEU A 55 -0.49 -11.61 -2.27
CA LEU A 55 0.82 -11.06 -2.67
C LEU A 55 1.47 -11.84 -3.81
N ARG A 56 1.52 -13.17 -3.70
CA ARG A 56 2.12 -14.01 -4.74
C ARG A 56 1.47 -13.79 -6.11
N LEU A 57 0.15 -13.76 -6.15
CA LEU A 57 -0.60 -13.57 -7.41
C LEU A 57 -0.37 -12.18 -7.97
N GLN A 58 -0.39 -11.17 -7.12
CA GLN A 58 -0.14 -9.77 -7.47
C GLN A 58 1.26 -9.58 -8.07
N LEU A 59 2.29 -10.11 -7.41
CA LEU A 59 3.68 -9.97 -7.88
C LEU A 59 3.96 -10.74 -9.15
N VAL A 60 3.36 -11.92 -9.33
CA VAL A 60 3.45 -12.72 -10.57
C VAL A 60 2.77 -11.96 -11.72
N ALA A 61 1.58 -11.43 -11.51
CA ALA A 61 0.87 -10.64 -12.52
C ALA A 61 1.63 -9.36 -12.92
N ALA A 62 2.29 -8.71 -11.96
CA ALA A 62 3.12 -7.53 -12.20
C ALA A 62 4.53 -7.84 -12.75
N GLY A 63 4.91 -9.11 -12.89
CA GLY A 63 6.23 -9.52 -13.39
C GLY A 63 7.39 -9.15 -12.46
N VAL A 64 7.15 -9.02 -11.16
CA VAL A 64 8.16 -8.60 -10.17
C VAL A 64 9.10 -9.76 -9.85
N THR A 65 10.39 -9.58 -10.11
CA THR A 65 11.42 -10.61 -9.92
C THR A 65 12.43 -10.31 -8.82
N SER A 66 12.46 -9.07 -8.30
CA SER A 66 13.33 -8.64 -7.20
C SER A 66 12.66 -7.55 -6.39
N LEU A 67 13.03 -7.41 -5.12
CA LEU A 67 12.63 -6.32 -4.22
C LEU A 67 13.88 -5.82 -3.49
N ASP A 68 13.96 -4.51 -3.29
CA ASP A 68 15.02 -3.90 -2.46
C ASP A 68 14.59 -3.73 -1.01
N ALA A 69 13.30 -3.46 -0.77
CA ALA A 69 12.74 -3.38 0.58
C ALA A 69 11.22 -3.54 0.59
N VAL A 70 10.67 -3.81 1.79
CA VAL A 70 9.23 -3.80 2.07
C VAL A 70 8.92 -2.77 3.13
N LEU A 71 7.87 -1.98 2.92
CA LEU A 71 7.35 -0.98 3.85
C LEU A 71 5.99 -1.48 4.37
N PHE A 72 5.88 -1.70 5.67
CA PHE A 72 4.61 -2.10 6.30
C PHE A 72 3.88 -0.89 6.84
N THR A 73 2.64 -0.68 6.40
CA THR A 73 1.80 0.40 6.91
C THR A 73 1.31 0.12 8.32
N HIS A 74 0.82 -1.09 8.57
CA HIS A 74 0.36 -1.57 9.86
C HIS A 74 0.19 -3.10 9.85
N ALA A 75 -0.23 -3.69 10.97
CA ALA A 75 -0.24 -5.15 11.16
C ALA A 75 -1.61 -5.82 10.92
N HIS A 76 -2.59 -5.19 10.27
CA HIS A 76 -3.83 -5.89 9.94
C HIS A 76 -3.61 -7.02 8.93
N ALA A 77 -4.45 -8.05 9.03
CA ALA A 77 -4.30 -9.29 8.27
C ALA A 77 -4.26 -9.10 6.74
N ASP A 78 -5.07 -8.21 6.25
CA ASP A 78 -5.17 -7.86 4.82
C ASP A 78 -3.95 -7.10 4.28
N HIS A 79 -3.07 -6.64 5.16
CA HIS A 79 -1.80 -5.97 4.80
C HIS A 79 -0.55 -6.83 5.03
N VAL A 80 -0.66 -7.95 5.78
CA VAL A 80 0.57 -8.67 6.19
C VAL A 80 0.56 -10.18 5.99
N HIS A 81 -0.59 -10.83 5.71
CA HIS A 81 -0.65 -12.30 5.71
C HIS A 81 0.03 -12.98 4.50
N GLY A 82 0.47 -12.25 3.51
CA GLY A 82 1.32 -12.74 2.42
C GLY A 82 2.83 -12.63 2.69
N ILE A 83 3.23 -12.23 3.91
CA ILE A 83 4.66 -12.03 4.27
C ILE A 83 5.51 -13.26 3.98
N ASP A 84 4.96 -14.46 4.07
CA ASP A 84 5.67 -15.70 3.82
C ASP A 84 6.12 -15.87 2.37
N ASP A 85 5.42 -15.27 1.40
CA ASP A 85 5.79 -15.27 -0.02
C ASP A 85 7.09 -14.49 -0.31
N LEU A 86 7.53 -13.65 0.62
CA LEU A 86 8.81 -12.94 0.52
C LEU A 86 10.03 -13.90 0.50
N ARG A 87 9.84 -15.17 0.88
CA ARG A 87 10.89 -16.22 0.77
C ARG A 87 11.45 -16.34 -0.64
N ALA A 88 10.61 -16.11 -1.65
CA ALA A 88 11.03 -16.18 -3.05
C ALA A 88 12.14 -15.17 -3.38
N PHE A 89 12.07 -13.98 -2.79
CA PHE A 89 13.07 -12.92 -2.98
C PHE A 89 14.34 -13.19 -2.18
N SER A 90 14.23 -13.56 -0.90
CA SER A 90 15.38 -13.92 -0.06
C SER A 90 16.22 -15.03 -0.71
N MET A 91 15.55 -16.08 -1.22
CA MET A 91 16.21 -17.19 -1.91
C MET A 91 16.88 -16.76 -3.22
N ARG A 92 16.17 -16.00 -4.07
CA ARG A 92 16.69 -15.59 -5.38
C ARG A 92 17.85 -14.58 -5.24
N GLN A 93 17.71 -13.65 -4.32
CA GLN A 93 18.70 -12.59 -4.07
C GLN A 93 19.84 -13.06 -3.16
N ARG A 94 19.75 -14.28 -2.59
CA ARG A 94 20.73 -14.87 -1.66
C ARG A 94 21.08 -13.92 -0.52
N GLY A 95 20.08 -13.27 0.05
CA GLY A 95 20.26 -12.28 1.09
C GLY A 95 18.99 -11.97 1.87
N ARG A 96 19.16 -11.32 3.01
CA ARG A 96 18.05 -10.88 3.84
C ARG A 96 17.40 -9.68 3.21
N LEU A 97 16.06 -9.70 3.09
CA LEU A 97 15.30 -8.58 2.57
C LEU A 97 15.01 -7.59 3.71
N PRO A 98 15.39 -6.32 3.57
CA PRO A 98 15.05 -5.29 4.55
C PRO A 98 13.54 -5.04 4.58
N VAL A 99 12.98 -4.97 5.78
CA VAL A 99 11.57 -4.62 6.02
C VAL A 99 11.48 -3.48 7.01
N TYR A 100 10.60 -2.53 6.77
CA TYR A 100 10.49 -1.28 7.52
C TYR A 100 9.05 -1.09 8.00
N GLY A 101 8.88 -0.49 9.17
CA GLY A 101 7.59 -0.15 9.73
C GLY A 101 7.70 0.48 11.11
N ALA A 102 6.57 0.83 11.71
CA ALA A 102 6.52 1.29 13.09
C ALA A 102 6.94 0.17 14.06
N ALA A 103 7.46 0.53 15.23
CA ALA A 103 7.95 -0.42 16.22
C ALA A 103 6.88 -1.44 16.65
N ASP A 104 5.66 -1.00 16.90
CA ASP A 104 4.53 -1.84 17.26
C ASP A 104 4.09 -2.76 16.12
N THR A 105 4.08 -2.28 14.89
CA THR A 105 3.82 -3.07 13.68
C THR A 105 4.83 -4.21 13.54
N LEU A 106 6.12 -3.91 13.63
CA LEU A 106 7.19 -4.92 13.51
C LEU A 106 7.18 -5.91 14.67
N ALA A 107 6.88 -5.45 15.89
CA ALA A 107 6.71 -6.32 17.05
C ALA A 107 5.54 -7.30 16.87
N GLU A 108 4.42 -6.83 16.33
CA GLU A 108 3.26 -7.68 16.05
C GLU A 108 3.54 -8.68 14.92
N LEU A 109 4.28 -8.29 13.88
CA LEU A 109 4.76 -9.21 12.85
C LEU A 109 5.66 -10.30 13.43
N ALA A 110 6.63 -9.94 14.28
CA ALA A 110 7.50 -10.89 14.94
C ALA A 110 6.72 -11.85 15.85
N ARG A 111 5.67 -11.37 16.53
CA ARG A 111 4.80 -12.22 17.35
C ARG A 111 3.98 -13.20 16.52
N ARG A 112 3.38 -12.77 15.40
CA ARG A 112 2.52 -13.62 14.56
C ARG A 112 3.31 -14.58 13.68
N PHE A 113 4.42 -14.12 13.15
CA PHE A 113 5.28 -14.85 12.21
C PHE A 113 6.65 -15.16 12.82
N GLY A 114 6.66 -15.60 14.09
CA GLY A 114 7.87 -15.82 14.88
C GLY A 114 8.94 -16.62 14.14
N TYR A 115 8.56 -17.65 13.38
CA TYR A 115 9.49 -18.46 12.58
C TYR A 115 10.31 -17.67 11.55
N ILE A 116 9.82 -16.49 11.11
CA ILE A 116 10.53 -15.60 10.17
C ILE A 116 11.60 -14.78 10.91
N PHE A 117 11.27 -14.35 12.14
CA PHE A 117 12.07 -13.39 12.93
C PHE A 117 12.87 -14.02 14.06
N ASP A 118 12.77 -15.35 14.30
CA ASP A 118 13.43 -16.06 15.40
C ASP A 118 14.94 -16.25 15.23
N GLY A 119 15.50 -15.82 14.09
CA GLY A 119 16.92 -15.95 13.78
C GLY A 119 17.39 -17.38 13.47
N THR A 120 16.51 -18.39 13.55
CA THR A 120 16.88 -19.78 13.24
C THR A 120 17.03 -19.98 11.73
N PRO A 121 17.97 -20.81 11.25
CA PRO A 121 18.05 -21.15 9.85
C PRO A 121 16.85 -22.03 9.44
N ALA A 122 16.50 -21.98 8.16
CA ALA A 122 15.52 -22.91 7.60
C ALA A 122 16.04 -24.36 7.72
N GLN A 123 15.15 -25.31 7.96
CA GLN A 123 15.53 -26.72 7.99
C GLN A 123 16.03 -27.19 6.61
N PRO A 124 16.96 -28.17 6.55
CA PRO A 124 17.45 -28.71 5.27
C PRO A 124 16.30 -29.12 4.37
N GLY A 125 16.33 -28.68 3.11
CA GLY A 125 15.29 -28.95 2.12
C GLY A 125 14.05 -28.06 2.21
N THR A 126 14.01 -27.08 3.14
CA THR A 126 12.93 -26.11 3.28
C THR A 126 13.43 -24.67 3.07
N SER A 127 12.52 -23.72 3.03
CA SER A 127 12.84 -22.30 2.98
C SER A 127 11.85 -21.48 3.80
N LYS A 128 12.30 -20.35 4.32
CA LYS A 128 11.48 -19.32 4.96
C LYS A 128 11.96 -17.95 4.50
N PRO A 129 11.14 -16.88 4.64
CA PRO A 129 11.64 -15.54 4.41
C PRO A 129 12.84 -15.23 5.32
N GLU A 130 13.88 -14.66 4.75
CA GLU A 130 14.99 -14.10 5.52
C GLU A 130 14.84 -12.58 5.50
N LEU A 131 14.35 -12.02 6.60
CA LEU A 131 14.04 -10.60 6.72
C LEU A 131 14.93 -9.93 7.78
N THR A 132 15.22 -8.64 7.55
CA THR A 132 15.84 -7.76 8.56
C THR A 132 14.90 -6.61 8.85
N ALA A 133 14.41 -6.54 10.09
CA ALA A 133 13.46 -5.50 10.50
C ALA A 133 14.19 -4.20 10.89
N HIS A 134 13.68 -3.08 10.40
CA HIS A 134 14.16 -1.73 10.68
C HIS A 134 13.00 -0.86 11.14
N VAL A 135 13.06 -0.35 12.36
CA VAL A 135 12.05 0.56 12.90
C VAL A 135 12.19 1.93 12.24
N LEU A 136 11.07 2.47 11.81
CA LEU A 136 10.96 3.86 11.36
C LEU A 136 10.36 4.71 12.47
N GLU A 137 10.95 5.90 12.65
CA GLU A 137 10.37 6.89 13.56
C GLU A 137 9.16 7.57 12.90
N PRO A 138 8.11 7.84 13.69
CA PRO A 138 6.95 8.60 13.22
C PRO A 138 7.37 9.96 12.62
N ASP A 139 6.84 10.28 11.44
CA ASP A 139 7.11 11.49 10.68
C ASP A 139 8.60 11.70 10.31
N GLY A 140 9.42 10.66 10.50
CA GLY A 140 10.83 10.62 10.14
C GLY A 140 11.07 10.40 8.65
N GLU A 141 12.26 10.78 8.17
CA GLU A 141 12.73 10.52 6.81
C GLU A 141 14.00 9.68 6.87
N VAL A 142 14.08 8.68 6.00
CA VAL A 142 15.22 7.77 5.89
C VAL A 142 15.51 7.47 4.42
N GLU A 143 16.76 7.17 4.11
CA GLU A 143 17.14 6.66 2.80
C GLU A 143 17.02 5.13 2.76
N ILE A 144 16.17 4.61 1.87
CA ILE A 144 15.97 3.17 1.65
C ILE A 144 16.29 2.85 0.19
N ALA A 145 17.28 2.02 -0.04
CA ALA A 145 17.74 1.65 -1.37
C ALA A 145 18.05 2.86 -2.30
N GLY A 146 18.56 3.95 -1.73
CA GLY A 146 18.86 5.19 -2.46
C GLY A 146 17.64 6.08 -2.72
N LEU A 147 16.48 5.76 -2.15
CA LEU A 147 15.26 6.57 -2.24
C LEU A 147 14.94 7.20 -0.88
N ARG A 148 14.61 8.49 -0.88
CA ARG A 148 14.13 9.16 0.34
C ARG A 148 12.70 8.73 0.61
N VAL A 149 12.50 8.11 1.76
CA VAL A 149 11.21 7.61 2.26
C VAL A 149 10.87 8.32 3.54
N ARG A 150 9.68 8.87 3.61
CA ARG A 150 9.14 9.49 4.82
C ARG A 150 7.93 8.69 5.29
N ALA A 151 7.96 8.30 6.56
CA ALA A 151 6.81 7.68 7.23
C ALA A 151 5.92 8.77 7.81
N LEU A 152 4.64 8.77 7.48
CA LEU A 152 3.64 9.75 7.92
C LEU A 152 2.67 9.07 8.88
N SER A 153 2.53 9.60 10.08
CA SER A 153 1.63 9.05 11.10
C SER A 153 0.18 9.44 10.82
N LEU A 154 -0.68 8.44 10.65
CA LEU A 154 -2.09 8.63 10.32
C LEU A 154 -2.98 7.90 11.33
N PRO A 155 -4.10 8.51 11.80
CA PRO A 155 -5.03 7.86 12.73
C PRO A 155 -5.86 6.77 12.05
N HIS A 156 -6.01 5.63 12.73
CA HIS A 156 -6.83 4.50 12.35
C HIS A 156 -7.52 3.90 13.58
N GLY A 157 -8.62 4.48 14.00
CA GLY A 157 -9.29 4.15 15.26
C GLY A 157 -8.40 4.45 16.46
N SER A 158 -8.14 3.43 17.27
CA SER A 158 -7.23 3.51 18.43
C SER A 158 -5.74 3.30 18.05
N HIS A 159 -5.45 3.02 16.78
CA HIS A 159 -4.12 2.74 16.27
C HIS A 159 -3.60 3.86 15.37
N THR A 160 -2.30 3.89 15.19
CA THR A 160 -1.62 4.70 14.19
C THR A 160 -1.15 3.78 13.07
N VAL A 161 -1.34 4.19 11.83
CA VAL A 161 -0.80 3.53 10.65
C VAL A 161 0.20 4.45 9.97
N PHE A 162 1.16 3.89 9.26
CA PHE A 162 2.08 4.67 8.45
C PHE A 162 1.58 4.81 7.02
N GLY A 163 1.47 6.06 6.56
CA GLY A 163 1.55 6.38 5.15
C GLY A 163 3.00 6.62 4.73
N TYR A 164 3.30 6.47 3.46
CA TYR A 164 4.66 6.63 2.95
C TYR A 164 4.71 7.68 1.84
N ARG A 165 5.62 8.65 1.98
CA ARG A 165 6.02 9.53 0.89
C ARG A 165 7.37 9.08 0.34
N VAL A 166 7.44 8.84 -0.97
CA VAL A 166 8.67 8.50 -1.70
C VAL A 166 8.82 9.50 -2.86
N GLY A 167 9.66 10.49 -2.66
CA GLY A 167 9.82 11.58 -3.62
C GLY A 167 8.49 12.29 -3.96
N PRO A 168 8.03 12.28 -5.23
CA PRO A 168 6.79 12.94 -5.66
C PRO A 168 5.53 12.09 -5.45
N VAL A 169 5.63 10.90 -4.87
CA VAL A 169 4.51 9.99 -4.60
C VAL A 169 4.24 9.90 -3.11
N ALA A 170 2.97 9.97 -2.70
CA ALA A 170 2.53 9.58 -1.36
C ALA A 170 1.45 8.50 -1.43
N TYR A 171 1.61 7.47 -0.61
CA TYR A 171 0.69 6.35 -0.48
C TYR A 171 0.16 6.28 0.95
N LEU A 172 -1.12 6.63 1.11
CA LEU A 172 -1.80 6.74 2.41
C LEU A 172 -3.01 5.81 2.39
N THR A 173 -2.90 4.66 3.05
CA THR A 173 -4.00 3.71 3.20
C THR A 173 -4.46 3.65 4.65
N ASP A 174 -5.70 3.21 4.86
CA ASP A 174 -6.31 2.96 6.18
C ASP A 174 -6.34 4.17 7.12
N ALA A 175 -6.22 5.37 6.57
CA ALA A 175 -6.32 6.61 7.33
C ALA A 175 -7.78 7.00 7.57
N LYS A 176 -8.10 7.43 8.81
CA LYS A 176 -9.37 8.11 9.12
C LYS A 176 -9.29 9.60 8.86
N ALA A 177 -8.12 10.17 8.97
CA ALA A 177 -7.88 11.59 8.72
C ALA A 177 -6.43 11.83 8.29
N ILE A 178 -6.17 12.97 7.69
CA ILE A 178 -4.82 13.46 7.40
C ILE A 178 -4.51 14.62 8.35
N PRO A 179 -3.77 14.40 9.44
CA PRO A 179 -3.39 15.44 10.38
C PRO A 179 -2.62 16.58 9.69
N ASP A 180 -2.69 17.79 10.23
CA ASP A 180 -2.03 18.98 9.65
C ASP A 180 -0.51 18.78 9.53
N ALA A 181 0.11 18.12 10.51
CA ALA A 181 1.53 17.77 10.47
C ALA A 181 1.88 16.87 9.28
N ALA A 182 1.07 15.85 9.00
CA ALA A 182 1.22 14.97 7.82
C ALA A 182 0.93 15.75 6.53
N ARG A 183 -0.14 16.56 6.52
CA ARG A 183 -0.53 17.38 5.35
C ARG A 183 0.57 18.35 4.93
N ALA A 184 1.22 19.01 5.88
CA ALA A 184 2.34 19.91 5.60
C ALA A 184 3.49 19.21 4.86
N GLN A 185 3.62 17.90 5.03
CA GLN A 185 4.65 17.08 4.38
C GLN A 185 4.22 16.52 3.01
N LEU A 186 3.00 16.83 2.55
CA LEU A 186 2.44 16.37 1.28
C LEU A 186 2.43 17.44 0.18
N ALA A 187 3.06 18.57 0.39
CA ALA A 187 3.15 19.64 -0.62
C ALA A 187 3.97 19.17 -1.84
N GLY A 188 3.55 19.58 -3.04
CA GLY A 188 4.28 19.35 -4.29
C GLY A 188 4.27 17.90 -4.79
N LEU A 189 3.25 17.12 -4.42
CA LEU A 189 3.09 15.76 -4.94
C LEU A 189 2.63 15.76 -6.40
N GLU A 190 3.23 14.85 -7.18
CA GLU A 190 2.70 14.47 -8.49
C GLU A 190 1.55 13.49 -8.33
N VAL A 191 1.71 12.51 -7.43
CA VAL A 191 0.72 11.46 -7.21
C VAL A 191 0.44 11.29 -5.72
N LEU A 192 -0.83 11.32 -5.36
CA LEU A 192 -1.35 10.98 -4.04
C LEU A 192 -2.23 9.74 -4.15
N VAL A 193 -2.06 8.80 -3.23
CA VAL A 193 -2.97 7.65 -3.06
C VAL A 193 -3.64 7.77 -1.71
N LEU A 194 -4.97 7.68 -1.68
CA LEU A 194 -5.79 7.73 -0.47
C LEU A 194 -6.75 6.53 -0.40
N ASN A 195 -6.95 5.99 0.81
CA ASN A 195 -8.07 5.08 1.02
C ASN A 195 -9.41 5.82 0.90
N ALA A 196 -10.42 5.15 0.34
CA ALA A 196 -11.77 5.69 0.20
C ALA A 196 -12.81 4.57 0.35
N LEU A 197 -13.13 4.24 1.60
CA LEU A 197 -13.81 2.98 1.90
C LEU A 197 -15.24 2.91 1.39
N LEU A 198 -16.07 3.89 1.68
CA LEU A 198 -17.52 3.87 1.49
C LEU A 198 -18.04 5.25 1.03
N PRO A 199 -19.20 5.30 0.35
CA PRO A 199 -19.88 6.57 0.05
C PRO A 199 -20.31 7.35 1.30
N ARG A 200 -20.38 6.71 2.47
CA ARG A 200 -20.81 7.30 3.75
C ARG A 200 -19.67 7.29 4.77
N PRO A 201 -19.68 8.17 5.79
CA PRO A 201 -18.65 8.19 6.83
C PRO A 201 -18.46 6.84 7.51
N HIS A 202 -17.21 6.54 7.87
CA HIS A 202 -16.78 5.34 8.58
C HIS A 202 -15.88 5.74 9.75
N PRO A 203 -15.94 5.07 10.93
CA PRO A 203 -15.16 5.49 12.09
C PRO A 203 -13.64 5.32 11.93
N LEU A 204 -13.19 4.39 11.08
CA LEU A 204 -11.77 4.02 10.97
C LEU A 204 -11.11 4.49 9.66
N HIS A 205 -11.87 4.78 8.63
CA HIS A 205 -11.36 5.09 7.29
C HIS A 205 -11.98 6.37 6.76
N LEU A 206 -11.27 7.04 5.86
CA LEU A 206 -11.86 8.06 5.01
C LEU A 206 -12.99 7.43 4.17
N SER A 207 -14.14 8.09 4.14
CA SER A 207 -15.17 7.85 3.13
C SER A 207 -14.73 8.45 1.78
N ILE A 208 -15.43 8.11 0.70
CA ILE A 208 -15.19 8.68 -0.62
C ILE A 208 -15.26 10.21 -0.60
N PRO A 209 -16.31 10.86 -0.03
CA PRO A 209 -16.36 12.32 0.06
C PRO A 209 -15.24 12.92 0.91
N GLU A 210 -14.87 12.29 2.04
CA GLU A 210 -13.76 12.74 2.90
C GLU A 210 -12.41 12.63 2.18
N ALA A 211 -12.18 11.55 1.42
CA ALA A 211 -10.97 11.36 0.62
C ALA A 211 -10.86 12.39 -0.52
N VAL A 212 -11.96 12.67 -1.21
CA VAL A 212 -12.02 13.73 -2.24
C VAL A 212 -11.71 15.10 -1.64
N ALA A 213 -12.33 15.45 -0.51
CA ALA A 213 -12.04 16.71 0.16
C ALA A 213 -10.57 16.82 0.58
N ALA A 214 -9.98 15.76 1.11
CA ALA A 214 -8.55 15.72 1.45
C ALA A 214 -7.66 15.84 0.21
N ALA A 215 -8.00 15.17 -0.89
CA ALA A 215 -7.27 15.27 -2.16
C ALA A 215 -7.22 16.70 -2.70
N LEU A 216 -8.37 17.39 -2.72
CA LEU A 216 -8.47 18.78 -3.17
C LEU A 216 -7.69 19.73 -2.27
N GLN A 217 -7.67 19.51 -0.95
CA GLN A 217 -6.91 20.33 0.00
C GLN A 217 -5.38 20.11 -0.14
N ILE A 218 -4.94 18.88 -0.40
CA ILE A 218 -3.51 18.55 -0.59
C ILE A 218 -3.01 19.06 -1.94
N GLY A 219 -3.87 18.99 -2.97
CA GLY A 219 -3.57 19.56 -4.28
C GLY A 219 -2.48 18.84 -5.05
N ALA A 220 -2.38 17.51 -4.93
CA ALA A 220 -1.53 16.70 -5.79
C ALA A 220 -2.00 16.79 -7.25
N ARG A 221 -1.08 16.66 -8.22
CA ARG A 221 -1.44 16.73 -9.65
C ARG A 221 -2.45 15.65 -10.02
N GLN A 222 -2.31 14.45 -9.45
CA GLN A 222 -3.24 13.33 -9.62
C GLN A 222 -3.43 12.60 -8.30
N THR A 223 -4.69 12.32 -7.93
CA THR A 223 -5.01 11.48 -6.78
C THR A 223 -5.68 10.19 -7.23
N TYR A 224 -5.29 9.06 -6.64
CA TYR A 224 -5.93 7.76 -6.84
C TYR A 224 -6.56 7.27 -5.54
N LEU A 225 -7.81 6.83 -5.63
CA LEU A 225 -8.54 6.24 -4.51
C LEU A 225 -8.32 4.73 -4.48
N THR A 226 -7.94 4.21 -3.33
CA THR A 226 -7.69 2.77 -3.06
C THR A 226 -8.48 2.28 -1.85
N HIS A 227 -8.30 1.03 -1.46
CA HIS A 227 -9.00 0.36 -0.36
C HIS A 227 -10.52 0.39 -0.56
N LEU A 228 -10.95 0.16 -1.80
CA LEU A 228 -12.33 0.31 -2.27
C LEU A 228 -13.16 -0.94 -1.98
N THR A 229 -14.44 -0.73 -1.67
CA THR A 229 -15.41 -1.81 -1.44
C THR A 229 -16.20 -2.14 -2.71
N HIS A 230 -17.06 -3.15 -2.60
CA HIS A 230 -18.01 -3.55 -3.64
C HIS A 230 -19.26 -2.65 -3.74
N ARG A 231 -19.33 -1.55 -2.98
CA ARG A 231 -20.52 -0.69 -2.92
C ARG A 231 -20.71 0.18 -4.15
N THR A 232 -19.61 0.48 -4.83
CA THR A 232 -19.58 1.30 -6.04
C THR A 232 -18.69 0.61 -7.07
N SER A 233 -19.14 0.44 -8.28
CA SER A 233 -18.31 -0.08 -9.36
C SER A 233 -17.25 0.94 -9.78
N HIS A 234 -16.21 0.47 -10.49
CA HIS A 234 -15.17 1.35 -11.00
C HIS A 234 -15.73 2.45 -11.91
N ALA A 235 -16.61 2.05 -12.83
CA ALA A 235 -17.19 2.98 -13.80
C ALA A 235 -18.07 4.06 -13.14
N GLU A 236 -18.89 3.68 -12.15
CA GLU A 236 -19.72 4.62 -11.40
C GLU A 236 -18.87 5.60 -10.62
N LEU A 237 -17.88 5.08 -9.87
CA LEU A 237 -17.00 5.94 -9.07
C LEU A 237 -16.19 6.89 -9.97
N ALA A 238 -15.68 6.41 -11.11
CA ALA A 238 -14.95 7.25 -12.05
C ALA A 238 -15.82 8.38 -12.64
N ALA A 239 -17.12 8.15 -12.82
CA ALA A 239 -18.04 9.17 -13.34
C ALA A 239 -18.44 10.25 -12.32
N GLU A 240 -18.31 9.94 -11.00
CA GLU A 240 -18.71 10.84 -9.90
C GLU A 240 -17.55 11.67 -9.35
N LEU A 241 -16.30 11.26 -9.63
CA LEU A 241 -15.12 11.93 -9.08
C LEU A 241 -14.75 13.21 -9.87
N PRO A 242 -14.23 14.24 -9.17
CA PRO A 242 -13.80 15.46 -9.83
C PRO A 242 -12.48 15.24 -10.62
N ASP A 243 -12.19 16.18 -11.52
CA ASP A 243 -10.93 16.20 -12.26
C ASP A 243 -9.73 16.09 -11.32
N GLY A 244 -8.72 15.31 -11.72
CA GLY A 244 -7.53 15.06 -10.92
C GLY A 244 -7.71 13.99 -9.83
N VAL A 245 -8.91 13.39 -9.69
CA VAL A 245 -9.16 12.27 -8.78
C VAL A 245 -9.73 11.09 -9.56
N ALA A 246 -9.17 9.90 -9.40
CA ALA A 246 -9.62 8.69 -10.09
C ALA A 246 -9.61 7.47 -9.16
N PRO A 247 -10.48 6.47 -9.39
CA PRO A 247 -10.36 5.20 -8.67
C PRO A 247 -9.16 4.40 -9.21
N ALA A 248 -8.36 3.84 -8.32
CA ALA A 248 -7.36 2.86 -8.70
C ALA A 248 -8.02 1.51 -9.05
N TYR A 249 -7.27 0.65 -9.74
CA TYR A 249 -7.62 -0.75 -9.99
C TYR A 249 -6.38 -1.61 -10.01
N ASP A 250 -6.53 -2.91 -9.77
CA ASP A 250 -5.43 -3.85 -9.73
C ASP A 250 -4.69 -3.91 -11.08
N GLY A 251 -3.39 -3.75 -11.04
CA GLY A 251 -2.54 -3.68 -12.24
C GLY A 251 -2.40 -2.28 -12.87
N LEU A 252 -3.04 -1.24 -12.32
CA LEU A 252 -2.81 0.13 -12.79
C LEU A 252 -1.35 0.54 -12.58
N VAL A 253 -0.73 1.02 -13.65
CA VAL A 253 0.63 1.56 -13.65
C VAL A 253 0.59 3.05 -13.92
N VAL A 254 1.21 3.83 -13.05
CA VAL A 254 1.30 5.29 -13.16
C VAL A 254 2.76 5.69 -13.30
N ASP A 255 3.10 6.26 -14.45
CA ASP A 255 4.40 6.87 -14.66
C ASP A 255 4.42 8.26 -14.01
N VAL A 256 5.30 8.42 -13.04
CA VAL A 256 5.47 9.67 -12.29
C VAL A 256 6.72 10.36 -12.80
N GLY A 257 6.55 11.53 -13.36
CA GLY A 257 7.68 12.33 -13.83
C GLY A 257 8.66 12.57 -12.67
N THR A 258 9.96 12.41 -12.91
CA THR A 258 10.96 12.99 -12.02
C THR A 258 10.87 14.48 -12.27
N GLY A 259 10.23 15.23 -11.36
CA GLY A 259 10.22 16.69 -11.43
C GLY A 259 11.65 17.16 -11.61
N ARG A 260 12.02 17.47 -12.86
CA ARG A 260 13.22 18.25 -13.11
C ARG A 260 12.84 19.66 -12.71
N GLY A 261 13.28 20.05 -11.50
CA GLY A 261 13.29 21.45 -11.17
C GLY A 261 14.06 22.19 -12.28
N ASN A 262 13.40 23.14 -12.86
CA ASN A 262 14.07 24.22 -13.57
C ASN A 262 14.82 25.07 -12.56
#